data_61c4559bf099868efbbd1a8f71f3c517
#
_entry.id   61c4559bf099868efbbd1a8f71f3c517
#
_cell.length_a   1.000
_cell.length_b   1.000
_cell.length_c   1.000
_cell.angle_alpha   90.00
_cell.angle_beta   90.00
_cell.angle_gamma   90.00
#
_symmetry.space_group_name_H-M   'P 1'
#
loop_
_entity.id
_entity.type
_entity.pdbx_description
1 polymer ?
#
loop_
_entity_poly.entity_id
_entity_poly.type
_entity_poly.pdbx_seq_one_letter_code
_entity_poly.pdbx_strand_id
1 'polypeptide(L)'
;MNPIHSLFPANPEGASPYSPSSRRWLNIMYIDVSSVPEFALSAEAQQRVGSAEFQQRLQKARDSHWVNYTEVSQLKMSVLPLLFSEFKARHLDKKHGPRSRILRFRREGRRSLLHQAAFDALHADLHAEDSGVWGWPVFPEKYRTFDAAGTQKYIKDNQDRVHLYMYLQWIADDQIKEAQALAEEKGMAVGLYRDLAVGVADSGSETWADEGNLVLDASIGAPPDILGPLGQNWGLPPLNPQVLEATGYDAYIKLLRANMKHCGALRIDTYLAYCVYGGFQKARKRQKARICTTQWKTCSQS
;
A
#
# COMPACT_ATOMS: atom_id res chain seq x y z
N MET A 1 -14.93 -5.94 -4.18
CA MET A 1 -14.19 -4.71 -4.55
C MET A 1 -12.80 -5.09 -5.04
N ASN A 2 -12.18 -4.31 -5.93
CA ASN A 2 -10.79 -4.53 -6.34
C ASN A 2 -9.84 -4.41 -5.15
N PRO A 3 -8.59 -4.92 -5.26
CA PRO A 3 -7.58 -4.68 -4.23
C PRO A 3 -7.42 -3.19 -3.93
N ILE A 4 -7.40 -2.84 -2.64
CA ILE A 4 -7.23 -1.45 -2.16
C ILE A 4 -5.87 -1.25 -1.50
N HIS A 5 -4.90 -2.02 -1.92
CA HIS A 5 -3.53 -1.99 -1.41
C HIS A 5 -2.81 -0.69 -1.72
N SER A 6 -1.79 -0.37 -0.93
CA SER A 6 -0.94 0.79 -1.16
C SER A 6 -0.28 0.73 -2.53
N LEU A 7 -0.45 1.77 -3.32
CA LEU A 7 0.25 1.98 -4.59
C LEU A 7 1.45 2.93 -4.40
N PHE A 8 1.76 3.71 -5.39
CA PHE A 8 2.88 4.66 -5.40
C PHE A 8 2.34 6.10 -5.42
N PRO A 9 2.12 6.75 -4.25
CA PRO A 9 1.54 8.10 -4.22
C PRO A 9 2.34 9.14 -5.01
N ALA A 10 3.67 8.97 -5.10
CA ALA A 10 4.55 9.83 -5.87
C ALA A 10 4.45 9.61 -7.39
N ASN A 11 4.10 8.40 -7.81
CA ASN A 11 3.91 8.04 -9.22
C ASN A 11 2.50 7.48 -9.44
N PRO A 12 1.46 8.35 -9.47
CA PRO A 12 0.06 7.94 -9.52
C PRO A 12 -0.34 7.23 -10.82
N GLU A 13 0.43 7.35 -11.89
CA GLU A 13 0.21 6.61 -13.14
C GLU A 13 0.46 5.10 -12.97
N GLY A 14 1.23 4.68 -11.96
CA GLY A 14 1.35 3.29 -11.54
C GLY A 14 0.12 2.79 -10.80
N ALA A 15 -1.06 2.89 -11.43
CA ALA A 15 -2.37 2.74 -10.79
C ALA A 15 -2.90 1.29 -10.74
N SER A 16 -2.14 0.29 -11.23
CA SER A 16 -2.60 -1.10 -11.22
C SER A 16 -2.77 -1.63 -9.79
N PRO A 17 -3.98 -2.03 -9.37
CA PRO A 17 -4.20 -2.56 -8.03
C PRO A 17 -3.58 -3.96 -7.84
N TYR A 18 -3.13 -4.59 -8.94
CA TYR A 18 -2.52 -5.91 -8.94
C TYR A 18 -0.98 -5.90 -8.86
N SER A 19 -0.38 -4.69 -8.91
CA SER A 19 1.06 -4.49 -8.69
C SER A 19 1.29 -3.45 -7.59
N PRO A 20 0.80 -3.70 -6.35
CA PRO A 20 0.87 -2.72 -5.29
C PRO A 20 2.30 -2.56 -4.74
N SER A 21 2.58 -1.41 -4.17
CA SER A 21 3.80 -1.13 -3.41
C SER A 21 3.86 -1.97 -2.13
N SER A 22 2.70 -2.18 -1.48
CA SER A 22 2.55 -3.09 -0.34
C SER A 22 1.13 -3.62 -0.26
N ARG A 23 0.98 -4.93 0.04
CA ARG A 23 -0.32 -5.58 0.30
C ARG A 23 -0.81 -5.42 1.74
N ARG A 24 0.02 -4.92 2.64
CA ARG A 24 -0.30 -4.76 4.07
C ARG A 24 -0.91 -3.41 4.41
N TRP A 25 -0.75 -2.42 3.53
CA TRP A 25 -1.17 -1.04 3.71
C TRP A 25 -2.18 -0.64 2.65
N LEU A 26 -2.86 0.49 2.87
CA LEU A 26 -3.96 0.95 2.04
C LEU A 26 -3.52 2.01 1.04
N ASN A 27 -4.21 2.09 -0.08
CA ASN A 27 -4.03 3.17 -1.04
C ASN A 27 -4.68 4.46 -0.47
N ILE A 28 -3.85 5.41 -0.10
CA ILE A 28 -4.27 6.69 0.47
C ILE A 28 -5.07 7.56 -0.51
N MET A 29 -5.06 7.23 -1.79
CA MET A 29 -5.89 7.93 -2.79
C MET A 29 -7.39 7.61 -2.65
N TYR A 30 -7.78 6.59 -1.88
CA TYR A 30 -9.18 6.32 -1.55
C TYR A 30 -9.71 7.16 -0.38
N ILE A 31 -8.87 7.89 0.35
CA ILE A 31 -9.31 8.76 1.45
C ILE A 31 -10.34 9.77 0.92
N ASP A 32 -11.53 9.79 1.52
CA ASP A 32 -12.47 10.90 1.37
C ASP A 32 -12.00 12.08 2.24
N VAL A 33 -11.48 13.09 1.58
CA VAL A 33 -10.89 14.27 2.22
C VAL A 33 -11.91 15.03 3.06
N SER A 34 -13.15 15.11 2.57
CA SER A 34 -14.23 15.86 3.24
C SER A 34 -14.74 15.19 4.51
N SER A 35 -14.60 13.88 4.60
CA SER A 35 -14.99 13.08 5.77
C SER A 35 -13.89 12.99 6.83
N VAL A 36 -12.68 13.53 6.57
CA VAL A 36 -11.62 13.60 7.59
C VAL A 36 -12.02 14.59 8.66
N PRO A 37 -12.01 14.22 9.98
CA PRO A 37 -12.49 15.10 11.05
C PRO A 37 -11.83 16.48 11.09
N GLU A 38 -10.54 16.57 10.73
CA GLU A 38 -9.78 17.81 10.68
C GLU A 38 -10.22 18.75 9.55
N PHE A 39 -10.95 18.25 8.53
CA PHE A 39 -11.44 19.11 7.45
C PHE A 39 -12.40 20.19 7.95
N ALA A 40 -13.32 19.84 8.84
CA ALA A 40 -14.25 20.80 9.44
C ALA A 40 -13.56 21.83 10.34
N LEU A 41 -12.32 21.54 10.77
CA LEU A 41 -11.55 22.36 11.71
C LEU A 41 -10.49 23.23 11.01
N SER A 42 -10.11 22.89 9.78
CA SER A 42 -9.07 23.57 9.03
C SER A 42 -9.65 24.60 8.06
N ALA A 43 -9.58 25.86 8.43
CA ALA A 43 -10.02 26.96 7.58
C ALA A 43 -9.22 26.99 6.25
N GLU A 44 -7.92 26.67 6.29
CA GLU A 44 -7.07 26.64 5.11
C GLU A 44 -7.47 25.52 4.14
N ALA A 45 -7.78 24.32 4.65
CA ALA A 45 -8.25 23.20 3.84
C ALA A 45 -9.60 23.54 3.17
N GLN A 46 -10.55 24.13 3.95
CA GLN A 46 -11.84 24.55 3.42
C GLN A 46 -11.69 25.64 2.35
N GLN A 47 -10.85 26.64 2.58
CA GLN A 47 -10.55 27.68 1.61
C GLN A 47 -9.92 27.10 0.33
N ARG A 48 -8.96 26.18 0.47
CA ARG A 48 -8.32 25.48 -0.66
C ARG A 48 -9.37 24.75 -1.50
N VAL A 49 -10.17 23.90 -0.87
CA VAL A 49 -11.21 23.12 -1.55
C VAL A 49 -12.30 24.03 -2.13
N GLY A 50 -12.69 25.11 -1.42
CA GLY A 50 -13.69 26.07 -1.87
C GLY A 50 -13.23 27.03 -2.97
N SER A 51 -11.94 27.04 -3.32
CA SER A 51 -11.43 27.94 -4.36
C SER A 51 -11.98 27.58 -5.75
N ALA A 52 -12.21 28.58 -6.57
CA ALA A 52 -12.72 28.39 -7.94
C ALA A 52 -11.79 27.48 -8.77
N GLU A 53 -10.47 27.65 -8.62
CA GLU A 53 -9.47 26.83 -9.30
C GLU A 53 -9.61 25.35 -8.91
N PHE A 54 -9.68 25.04 -7.60
CA PHE A 54 -9.81 23.67 -7.12
C PHE A 54 -11.12 23.03 -7.61
N GLN A 55 -12.24 23.75 -7.51
CA GLN A 55 -13.53 23.25 -7.94
C GLN A 55 -13.60 23.01 -9.46
N GLN A 56 -12.99 23.86 -10.25
CA GLN A 56 -12.89 23.67 -11.71
C GLN A 56 -12.07 22.42 -12.05
N ARG A 57 -10.92 22.22 -11.40
CA ARG A 57 -10.08 21.03 -11.58
C ARG A 57 -10.81 19.76 -11.14
N LEU A 58 -11.48 19.80 -10.00
CA LEU A 58 -12.28 18.69 -9.46
C LEU A 58 -13.41 18.31 -10.42
N GLN A 59 -14.15 19.31 -10.95
CA GLN A 59 -15.22 19.05 -11.90
C GLN A 59 -14.67 18.46 -13.19
N LYS A 60 -13.58 19.02 -13.74
CA LYS A 60 -12.91 18.44 -14.92
C LYS A 60 -12.48 16.98 -14.71
N ALA A 61 -11.96 16.64 -13.52
CA ALA A 61 -11.59 15.27 -13.20
C ALA A 61 -12.81 14.33 -13.11
N ARG A 62 -13.97 14.84 -12.62
CA ARG A 62 -15.23 14.08 -12.52
C ARG A 62 -15.87 13.85 -13.89
N ASP A 63 -15.78 14.83 -14.79
CA ASP A 63 -16.37 14.75 -16.13
C ASP A 63 -15.51 13.95 -17.12
N SER A 64 -14.30 13.57 -16.71
CA SER A 64 -13.40 12.76 -17.53
C SER A 64 -13.93 11.33 -17.69
N HIS A 65 -13.92 10.82 -18.93
CA HIS A 65 -14.29 9.42 -19.22
C HIS A 65 -13.34 8.41 -18.55
N TRP A 66 -12.07 8.77 -18.42
CA TRP A 66 -11.03 7.97 -17.75
C TRP A 66 -10.54 8.67 -16.50
N VAL A 67 -10.18 7.88 -15.49
CA VAL A 67 -9.61 8.45 -14.26
C VAL A 67 -8.23 9.05 -14.55
N ASN A 68 -8.10 10.35 -14.31
CA ASN A 68 -6.81 11.03 -14.33
C ASN A 68 -6.15 10.89 -12.94
N TYR A 69 -5.35 9.85 -12.76
CA TYR A 69 -4.74 9.54 -11.47
C TYR A 69 -3.80 10.63 -10.97
N THR A 70 -3.06 11.27 -11.88
CA THR A 70 -2.17 12.40 -11.56
C THR A 70 -2.96 13.58 -11.02
N GLU A 71 -4.05 13.96 -11.68
CA GLU A 71 -4.91 15.07 -11.22
C GLU A 71 -5.57 14.76 -9.87
N VAL A 72 -6.10 13.56 -9.69
CA VAL A 72 -6.68 13.11 -8.41
C VAL A 72 -5.64 13.17 -7.29
N SER A 73 -4.43 12.68 -7.54
CA SER A 73 -3.33 12.72 -6.58
C SER A 73 -2.97 14.15 -6.20
N GLN A 74 -2.80 15.04 -7.18
CA GLN A 74 -2.47 16.45 -6.94
C GLN A 74 -3.54 17.16 -6.12
N LEU A 75 -4.82 17.00 -6.46
CA LEU A 75 -5.93 17.59 -5.72
C LEU A 75 -5.92 17.11 -4.26
N LYS A 76 -5.84 15.79 -4.01
CA LYS A 76 -5.83 15.24 -2.65
C LYS A 76 -4.61 15.66 -1.86
N MET A 77 -3.41 15.55 -2.45
CA MET A 77 -2.16 15.91 -1.78
C MET A 77 -1.99 17.42 -1.58
N SER A 78 -2.79 18.25 -2.24
CA SER A 78 -2.84 19.69 -1.93
C SER A 78 -3.60 20.00 -0.63
N VAL A 79 -4.41 19.06 -0.11
CA VAL A 79 -5.28 19.24 1.06
C VAL A 79 -4.86 18.36 2.24
N LEU A 80 -4.52 17.10 2.00
CA LEU A 80 -4.21 16.13 3.08
C LEU A 80 -3.09 16.59 4.03
N PRO A 81 -2.00 17.25 3.58
CA PRO A 81 -1.01 17.81 4.49
C PRO A 81 -1.54 18.91 5.40
N LEU A 82 -2.52 19.70 4.95
CA LEU A 82 -3.18 20.74 5.77
C LEU A 82 -3.96 20.10 6.92
N LEU A 83 -4.65 18.99 6.63
CA LEU A 83 -5.38 18.22 7.64
C LEU A 83 -4.44 17.61 8.67
N PHE A 84 -3.29 17.09 8.24
CA PHE A 84 -2.26 16.62 9.16
C PHE A 84 -1.70 17.74 10.04
N SER A 85 -1.48 18.93 9.50
CA SER A 85 -1.02 20.08 10.26
C SER A 85 -2.03 20.47 11.34
N GLU A 86 -3.32 20.48 11.00
CA GLU A 86 -4.41 20.73 11.93
C GLU A 86 -4.48 19.64 13.03
N PHE A 87 -4.38 18.36 12.65
CA PHE A 87 -4.31 17.25 13.59
C PHE A 87 -3.13 17.40 14.55
N LYS A 88 -1.95 17.74 14.03
CA LYS A 88 -0.73 17.94 14.81
C LYS A 88 -0.92 19.06 15.85
N ALA A 89 -1.41 20.22 15.41
CA ALA A 89 -1.61 21.37 16.29
C ALA A 89 -2.63 21.12 17.40
N ARG A 90 -3.69 20.37 17.12
CA ARG A 90 -4.79 20.16 18.09
C ARG A 90 -4.61 18.96 19.02
N HIS A 91 -3.96 17.91 18.54
CA HIS A 91 -4.04 16.61 19.17
C HIS A 91 -2.71 16.05 19.67
N LEU A 92 -1.56 16.44 19.11
CA LEU A 92 -0.29 15.87 19.54
C LEU A 92 0.10 16.29 20.98
N ASP A 93 -0.37 17.44 21.45
CA ASP A 93 -0.08 17.94 22.81
C ASP A 93 -1.08 17.43 23.87
N LYS A 94 -2.18 16.77 23.46
CA LYS A 94 -3.20 16.26 24.38
C LYS A 94 -3.02 14.77 24.67
N LYS A 95 -3.15 14.37 25.96
CA LYS A 95 -2.92 12.98 26.40
C LYS A 95 -4.02 11.98 26.01
N HIS A 96 -5.21 12.43 25.62
CA HIS A 96 -6.38 11.60 25.36
C HIS A 96 -7.03 11.91 24.00
N GLY A 97 -7.96 11.07 23.56
CA GLY A 97 -8.70 11.26 22.32
C GLY A 97 -7.95 10.78 21.04
N PRO A 98 -8.00 11.54 19.93
CA PRO A 98 -7.41 11.14 18.65
C PRO A 98 -5.92 10.79 18.71
N ARG A 99 -5.15 11.47 19.57
CA ARG A 99 -3.74 11.13 19.83
C ARG A 99 -3.58 9.69 20.33
N SER A 100 -4.42 9.22 21.24
CA SER A 100 -4.29 7.86 21.76
C SER A 100 -4.60 6.81 20.68
N ARG A 101 -5.54 7.10 19.77
CA ARG A 101 -5.88 6.22 18.64
C ARG A 101 -4.73 6.10 17.65
N ILE A 102 -4.13 7.21 17.21
CA ILE A 102 -2.98 7.15 16.29
C ILE A 102 -1.75 6.52 16.96
N LEU A 103 -1.51 6.75 18.25
CA LEU A 103 -0.39 6.11 18.94
C LEU A 103 -0.61 4.60 19.07
N ARG A 104 -1.87 4.15 19.28
CA ARG A 104 -2.22 2.73 19.24
C ARG A 104 -1.96 2.15 17.84
N PHE A 105 -2.47 2.81 16.79
CA PHE A 105 -2.27 2.40 15.41
C PHE A 105 -0.78 2.30 15.05
N ARG A 106 0.04 3.28 15.43
CA ARG A 106 1.50 3.25 15.26
C ARG A 106 2.15 2.09 16.00
N ARG A 107 1.68 1.78 17.21
CA ARG A 107 2.19 0.65 17.99
C ARG A 107 1.78 -0.69 17.38
N GLU A 108 0.58 -0.82 16.86
CA GLU A 108 0.10 -2.03 16.18
C GLU A 108 0.81 -2.23 14.83
N GLY A 109 0.99 -1.16 14.05
CA GLY A 109 1.71 -1.18 12.78
C GLY A 109 3.23 -1.40 12.92
N ARG A 110 3.78 -1.01 14.08
CA ARG A 110 5.20 -1.17 14.43
C ARG A 110 6.16 -0.77 13.28
N ARG A 111 7.18 -1.61 13.05
CA ARG A 111 8.20 -1.41 12.00
C ARG A 111 7.60 -1.36 10.60
N SER A 112 6.56 -2.17 10.30
CA SER A 112 5.94 -2.20 8.98
C SER A 112 5.25 -0.88 8.58
N LEU A 113 4.60 -0.18 9.52
CA LEU A 113 4.04 1.14 9.25
C LEU A 113 5.16 2.17 8.97
N LEU A 114 6.24 2.09 9.74
CA LEU A 114 7.40 2.97 9.53
C LEU A 114 8.04 2.70 8.16
N HIS A 115 8.18 1.44 7.75
CA HIS A 115 8.69 1.06 6.43
C HIS A 115 7.85 1.70 5.31
N GLN A 116 6.52 1.53 5.36
CA GLN A 116 5.61 2.11 4.36
C GLN A 116 5.70 3.63 4.32
N ALA A 117 5.57 4.27 5.49
CA ALA A 117 5.57 5.73 5.57
C ALA A 117 6.92 6.36 5.18
N ALA A 118 8.03 5.72 5.55
CA ALA A 118 9.36 6.18 5.17
C ALA A 118 9.60 6.02 3.66
N PHE A 119 9.15 4.90 3.07
CA PHE A 119 9.21 4.69 1.62
C PHE A 119 8.43 5.77 0.88
N ASP A 120 7.16 5.97 1.24
CA ASP A 120 6.29 6.93 0.56
C ASP A 120 6.83 8.37 0.68
N ALA A 121 7.35 8.76 1.86
CA ALA A 121 7.95 10.07 2.08
C ALA A 121 9.23 10.27 1.24
N LEU A 122 10.15 9.31 1.31
CA LEU A 122 11.41 9.35 0.58
C LEU A 122 11.19 9.31 -0.93
N HIS A 123 10.31 8.43 -1.41
CA HIS A 123 9.98 8.34 -2.84
C HIS A 123 9.36 9.65 -3.34
N ALA A 124 8.48 10.27 -2.56
CA ALA A 124 7.87 11.55 -2.94
C ALA A 124 8.91 12.66 -3.08
N ASP A 125 9.88 12.74 -2.18
CA ASP A 125 10.93 13.75 -2.23
C ASP A 125 11.89 13.50 -3.42
N LEU A 126 12.34 12.26 -3.60
CA LEU A 126 13.22 11.89 -4.72
C LEU A 126 12.53 12.07 -6.09
N HIS A 127 11.27 11.67 -6.21
CA HIS A 127 10.50 11.82 -7.45
C HIS A 127 10.20 13.30 -7.78
N ALA A 128 10.07 14.16 -6.77
CA ALA A 128 9.90 15.60 -6.98
C ALA A 128 11.20 16.25 -7.52
N GLU A 129 12.37 15.72 -7.16
CA GLU A 129 13.66 16.16 -7.68
C GLU A 129 13.92 15.59 -9.09
N ASP A 130 13.56 14.33 -9.33
CA ASP A 130 13.73 13.61 -10.59
C ASP A 130 12.55 12.66 -10.83
N SER A 131 11.67 13.00 -11.76
CA SER A 131 10.52 12.18 -12.15
C SER A 131 10.89 10.80 -12.74
N GLY A 132 12.15 10.57 -13.08
CA GLY A 132 12.68 9.25 -13.46
C GLY A 132 12.83 8.29 -12.28
N VAL A 133 12.70 8.75 -11.05
CA VAL A 133 12.74 7.90 -9.85
C VAL A 133 11.38 7.23 -9.64
N TRP A 134 11.21 6.06 -10.24
CA TRP A 134 9.95 5.29 -10.26
C TRP A 134 9.81 4.29 -9.10
N GLY A 135 10.86 4.02 -8.36
CA GLY A 135 10.88 3.09 -7.23
C GLY A 135 12.29 2.87 -6.68
N TRP A 136 12.41 2.07 -5.62
CA TRP A 136 13.68 1.88 -4.91
C TRP A 136 14.86 1.35 -5.74
N PRO A 137 14.70 0.57 -6.82
CA PRO A 137 15.84 0.12 -7.62
C PRO A 137 16.67 1.26 -8.23
N VAL A 138 16.04 2.41 -8.43
CA VAL A 138 16.71 3.62 -8.97
C VAL A 138 16.96 4.69 -7.90
N PHE A 139 16.70 4.40 -6.63
CA PHE A 139 17.10 5.29 -5.54
C PHE A 139 18.63 5.42 -5.49
N PRO A 140 19.16 6.58 -5.09
CA PRO A 140 20.57 6.72 -4.72
C PRO A 140 21.00 5.60 -3.76
N GLU A 141 22.20 5.08 -3.89
CA GLU A 141 22.71 3.91 -3.14
C GLU A 141 22.47 4.01 -1.64
N LYS A 142 22.66 5.20 -1.06
CA LYS A 142 22.44 5.48 0.36
C LYS A 142 21.00 5.29 0.84
N TYR A 143 20.02 5.07 -0.08
CA TYR A 143 18.59 4.93 0.19
C TYR A 143 17.99 3.60 -0.32
N ARG A 144 18.80 2.72 -0.91
CA ARG A 144 18.32 1.48 -1.56
C ARG A 144 17.74 0.44 -0.62
N THR A 145 17.97 0.57 0.68
CA THR A 145 17.37 -0.29 1.70
C THR A 145 16.87 0.53 2.88
N PHE A 146 15.90 -0.02 3.59
CA PHE A 146 15.38 0.64 4.79
C PHE A 146 16.49 0.87 5.85
N ASP A 147 17.36 -0.12 6.09
CA ASP A 147 18.39 -0.05 7.13
C ASP A 147 19.67 0.71 6.72
N ALA A 148 19.73 1.21 5.48
CA ALA A 148 20.86 2.04 5.04
C ALA A 148 21.00 3.31 5.91
N ALA A 149 22.23 3.68 6.25
CA ALA A 149 22.50 4.84 7.10
C ALA A 149 21.89 6.14 6.57
N GLY A 150 21.89 6.32 5.25
CA GLY A 150 21.23 7.47 4.60
C GLY A 150 19.71 7.47 4.81
N THR A 151 19.06 6.31 4.71
CA THR A 151 17.63 6.16 4.97
C THR A 151 17.31 6.47 6.44
N GLN A 152 18.07 5.93 7.37
CA GLN A 152 17.85 6.20 8.80
C GLN A 152 18.06 7.68 9.15
N LYS A 153 19.06 8.30 8.51
CA LYS A 153 19.27 9.76 8.64
C LYS A 153 18.08 10.53 8.06
N TYR A 154 17.60 10.17 6.85
CA TYR A 154 16.43 10.81 6.24
C TYR A 154 15.20 10.74 7.15
N ILE A 155 14.89 9.56 7.70
CA ILE A 155 13.76 9.38 8.62
C ILE A 155 13.88 10.30 9.84
N LYS A 156 15.08 10.42 10.40
CA LYS A 156 15.34 11.28 11.57
C LYS A 156 15.19 12.76 11.24
N ASP A 157 15.70 13.19 10.10
CA ASP A 157 15.70 14.59 9.70
C ASP A 157 14.33 15.05 9.16
N ASN A 158 13.51 14.12 8.62
CA ASN A 158 12.21 14.40 7.98
C ASN A 158 11.03 13.75 8.72
N GLN A 159 11.05 13.77 10.05
CA GLN A 159 10.04 13.10 10.88
C GLN A 159 8.60 13.54 10.55
N ASP A 160 8.37 14.82 10.28
CA ASP A 160 7.03 15.33 9.96
C ASP A 160 6.51 14.75 8.64
N ARG A 161 7.37 14.58 7.63
CA ARG A 161 7.00 13.92 6.36
C ARG A 161 6.62 12.46 6.59
N VAL A 162 7.41 11.72 7.33
CA VAL A 162 7.13 10.32 7.67
C VAL A 162 5.85 10.22 8.51
N HIS A 163 5.66 11.11 9.47
CA HIS A 163 4.43 11.13 10.29
C HIS A 163 3.18 11.50 9.48
N LEU A 164 3.30 12.33 8.44
CA LEU A 164 2.21 12.58 7.51
C LEU A 164 1.72 11.26 6.88
N TYR A 165 2.61 10.47 6.30
CA TYR A 165 2.22 9.21 5.66
C TYR A 165 1.70 8.17 6.68
N MET A 166 2.21 8.15 7.92
CA MET A 166 1.61 7.35 8.99
C MET A 166 0.17 7.80 9.32
N TYR A 167 -0.06 9.10 9.36
CA TYR A 167 -1.39 9.68 9.57
C TYR A 167 -2.34 9.31 8.43
N LEU A 168 -1.89 9.41 7.18
CA LEU A 168 -2.70 9.05 6.02
C LEU A 168 -3.10 7.56 6.02
N GLN A 169 -2.21 6.66 6.42
CA GLN A 169 -2.53 5.24 6.59
C GLN A 169 -3.55 5.02 7.71
N TRP A 170 -3.45 5.78 8.81
CA TRP A 170 -4.42 5.71 9.89
C TRP A 170 -5.81 6.20 9.45
N ILE A 171 -5.90 7.32 8.72
CA ILE A 171 -7.18 7.83 8.19
C ILE A 171 -7.78 6.83 7.20
N ALA A 172 -6.99 6.26 6.30
CA ALA A 172 -7.47 5.25 5.37
C ALA A 172 -8.03 4.01 6.10
N ASP A 173 -7.35 3.53 7.15
CA ASP A 173 -7.80 2.40 7.98
C ASP A 173 -9.10 2.73 8.74
N ASP A 174 -9.21 3.95 9.29
CA ASP A 174 -10.40 4.39 10.04
C ASP A 174 -11.63 4.51 9.10
N GLN A 175 -11.45 5.07 7.89
CA GLN A 175 -12.54 5.19 6.90
C GLN A 175 -13.02 3.84 6.35
N ILE A 176 -12.13 2.88 6.11
CA ILE A 176 -12.55 1.51 5.73
C ILE A 176 -13.30 0.82 6.88
N LYS A 177 -12.86 1.05 8.12
CA LYS A 177 -13.57 0.56 9.31
C LYS A 177 -14.99 1.13 9.40
N GLU A 178 -15.14 2.44 9.19
CA GLU A 178 -16.45 3.11 9.19
C GLU A 178 -17.33 2.61 8.05
N ALA A 179 -16.77 2.39 6.86
CA ALA A 179 -17.51 1.84 5.71
C ALA A 179 -18.02 0.41 5.99
N GLN A 180 -17.22 -0.45 6.63
CA GLN A 180 -17.66 -1.79 7.06
C GLN A 180 -18.78 -1.68 8.10
N ALA A 181 -18.62 -0.84 9.13
CA ALA A 181 -19.62 -0.65 10.16
C ALA A 181 -20.96 -0.15 9.56
N LEU A 182 -20.90 0.81 8.62
CA LEU A 182 -22.08 1.31 7.93
C LEU A 182 -22.77 0.22 7.08
N ALA A 183 -21.98 -0.61 6.41
CA ALA A 183 -22.53 -1.73 5.63
C ALA A 183 -23.31 -2.73 6.52
N GLU A 184 -22.75 -3.06 7.69
CA GLU A 184 -23.40 -3.91 8.70
C GLU A 184 -24.68 -3.26 9.25
N GLU A 185 -24.64 -1.98 9.59
CA GLU A 185 -25.80 -1.20 10.04
C GLU A 185 -26.94 -1.19 9.01
N LYS A 186 -26.59 -1.13 7.70
CA LYS A 186 -27.55 -1.20 6.59
C LYS A 186 -28.03 -2.61 6.30
N GLY A 187 -27.67 -3.62 7.09
CA GLY A 187 -28.14 -5.00 6.96
C GLY A 187 -27.45 -5.83 5.89
N MET A 188 -26.27 -5.41 5.39
CA MET A 188 -25.48 -6.23 4.49
C MET A 188 -24.89 -7.43 5.24
N ALA A 189 -25.23 -8.66 4.84
CA ALA A 189 -24.83 -9.88 5.55
C ALA A 189 -23.28 -10.08 5.59
N VAL A 190 -22.57 -9.62 4.58
CA VAL A 190 -21.10 -9.74 4.47
C VAL A 190 -20.41 -8.38 4.64
N GLY A 191 -21.10 -7.29 4.28
CA GLY A 191 -20.47 -5.97 4.21
C GLY A 191 -19.43 -5.89 3.10
N LEU A 192 -18.22 -5.41 3.44
CA LEU A 192 -17.13 -5.30 2.47
C LEU A 192 -16.55 -6.67 2.14
N TYR A 193 -16.43 -6.95 0.85
CA TYR A 193 -15.73 -8.12 0.31
C TYR A 193 -14.44 -7.63 -0.34
N ARG A 194 -13.33 -7.79 0.38
CA ARG A 194 -11.99 -7.34 -0.05
C ARG A 194 -11.35 -8.36 -0.98
N ASP A 195 -10.39 -7.89 -1.77
CA ASP A 195 -9.59 -8.70 -2.68
C ASP A 195 -8.11 -8.59 -2.31
N LEU A 196 -7.42 -9.72 -2.23
CA LEU A 196 -5.99 -9.80 -1.95
C LEU A 196 -5.23 -9.98 -3.26
N ALA A 197 -4.39 -9.01 -3.63
CA ALA A 197 -3.52 -9.13 -4.79
C ALA A 197 -2.53 -10.31 -4.61
N VAL A 198 -2.23 -10.99 -5.72
CA VAL A 198 -1.36 -12.17 -5.74
C VAL A 198 0.06 -11.86 -5.24
N GLY A 199 0.60 -10.70 -5.62
CA GLY A 199 1.95 -10.29 -5.26
C GLY A 199 2.08 -8.79 -5.07
N VAL A 200 3.31 -8.33 -4.92
CA VAL A 200 3.70 -6.91 -4.81
C VAL A 200 4.59 -6.52 -5.97
N ALA A 201 4.65 -5.23 -6.30
CA ALA A 201 5.64 -4.70 -7.21
C ALA A 201 7.05 -4.94 -6.67
N ASP A 202 7.97 -5.29 -7.54
CA ASP A 202 9.38 -5.49 -7.18
C ASP A 202 10.12 -4.21 -6.80
N SER A 203 9.47 -3.08 -6.95
CA SER A 203 9.98 -1.73 -6.71
C SER A 203 9.29 -0.99 -5.56
N GLY A 204 8.38 -1.67 -4.85
CA GLY A 204 7.55 -1.09 -3.81
C GLY A 204 8.17 -1.12 -2.41
N SER A 205 7.42 -0.60 -1.44
CA SER A 205 7.85 -0.53 -0.05
C SER A 205 8.01 -1.90 0.60
N GLU A 206 7.20 -2.90 0.20
CA GLU A 206 7.28 -4.26 0.77
C GLU A 206 8.57 -4.96 0.36
N THR A 207 9.05 -4.75 -0.88
CA THR A 207 10.33 -5.28 -1.37
C THR A 207 11.53 -4.47 -0.90
N TRP A 208 11.40 -3.14 -0.78
CA TRP A 208 12.45 -2.27 -0.26
C TRP A 208 12.84 -2.56 1.19
N ALA A 209 11.87 -2.93 1.99
CA ALA A 209 12.03 -3.25 3.41
C ALA A 209 12.01 -4.75 3.70
N ASP A 210 12.17 -5.58 2.67
CA ASP A 210 12.14 -7.04 2.82
C ASP A 210 13.36 -7.56 3.57
N GLU A 211 13.11 -8.48 4.48
CA GLU A 211 14.11 -9.16 5.30
C GLU A 211 14.35 -10.61 4.82
N GLY A 212 14.21 -10.86 3.50
CA GLY A 212 14.40 -12.17 2.88
C GLY A 212 13.13 -12.99 2.72
N ASN A 213 11.94 -12.41 2.98
CA ASN A 213 10.67 -13.10 2.77
C ASN A 213 10.27 -13.23 1.29
N LEU A 214 10.91 -12.48 0.40
CA LEU A 214 10.65 -12.45 -1.03
C LEU A 214 11.87 -12.92 -1.82
N VAL A 215 11.65 -13.58 -2.95
CA VAL A 215 12.70 -13.98 -3.90
C VAL A 215 12.72 -12.98 -5.04
N LEU A 216 13.56 -11.95 -4.92
CA LEU A 216 13.60 -10.82 -5.85
C LEU A 216 14.12 -11.20 -7.25
N ASP A 217 14.87 -12.30 -7.37
CA ASP A 217 15.40 -12.82 -8.64
C ASP A 217 14.42 -13.75 -9.37
N ALA A 218 13.25 -13.98 -8.81
CA ALA A 218 12.19 -14.77 -9.40
C ALA A 218 10.93 -13.92 -9.64
N SER A 219 10.01 -14.46 -10.42
CA SER A 219 8.72 -13.83 -10.68
C SER A 219 7.61 -14.86 -10.68
N ILE A 220 6.46 -14.49 -10.12
CA ILE A 220 5.21 -15.24 -10.22
C ILE A 220 4.68 -15.13 -11.66
N GLY A 221 3.99 -16.17 -12.11
CA GLY A 221 3.34 -16.20 -13.41
C GLY A 221 2.48 -17.43 -13.58
N ALA A 222 1.87 -17.59 -14.75
CA ALA A 222 1.10 -18.75 -15.13
C ALA A 222 1.85 -19.59 -16.18
N PRO A 223 1.75 -20.94 -16.12
CA PRO A 223 2.28 -21.81 -17.16
C PRO A 223 1.52 -21.62 -18.48
N PRO A 224 2.07 -22.12 -19.60
CA PRO A 224 1.34 -22.14 -20.87
C PRO A 224 0.01 -22.87 -20.76
N ASP A 225 -1.03 -22.26 -21.32
CA ASP A 225 -2.37 -22.82 -21.46
C ASP A 225 -2.97 -22.50 -22.83
N ILE A 226 -4.24 -22.89 -23.08
CA ILE A 226 -4.91 -22.67 -24.36
C ILE A 226 -5.06 -21.17 -24.68
N LEU A 227 -5.24 -20.32 -23.66
CA LEU A 227 -5.44 -18.88 -23.82
C LEU A 227 -4.12 -18.12 -23.84
N GLY A 228 -3.07 -18.69 -23.24
CA GLY A 228 -1.73 -18.12 -23.14
C GLY A 228 -0.63 -19.13 -23.49
N PRO A 229 -0.44 -19.52 -24.78
CA PRO A 229 0.48 -20.59 -25.18
C PRO A 229 1.95 -20.37 -24.79
N LEU A 230 2.33 -19.13 -24.46
CA LEU A 230 3.68 -18.77 -23.98
C LEU A 230 3.77 -18.67 -22.45
N GLY A 231 2.66 -18.92 -21.74
CA GLY A 231 2.54 -18.60 -20.32
C GLY A 231 2.57 -17.10 -20.04
N GLN A 232 2.45 -16.74 -18.76
CA GLN A 232 2.44 -15.35 -18.32
C GLN A 232 3.52 -15.13 -17.26
N ASN A 233 4.26 -14.03 -17.38
CA ASN A 233 5.17 -13.55 -16.36
C ASN A 233 4.61 -12.22 -15.82
N TRP A 234 4.23 -12.20 -14.55
CA TRP A 234 3.56 -11.04 -13.94
C TRP A 234 4.53 -10.02 -13.34
N GLY A 235 5.84 -10.33 -13.27
CA GLY A 235 6.86 -9.42 -12.74
C GLY A 235 6.83 -9.28 -11.22
N LEU A 236 6.08 -10.11 -10.51
CA LEU A 236 5.88 -10.02 -9.06
C LEU A 236 6.79 -11.03 -8.35
N PRO A 237 7.64 -10.63 -7.38
CA PRO A 237 8.49 -11.56 -6.65
C PRO A 237 7.65 -12.52 -5.78
N PRO A 238 7.94 -13.83 -5.81
CA PRO A 238 7.26 -14.80 -4.95
C PRO A 238 7.75 -14.70 -3.50
N LEU A 239 6.91 -15.16 -2.58
CA LEU A 239 7.33 -15.40 -1.20
C LEU A 239 8.36 -16.54 -1.17
N ASN A 240 9.34 -16.43 -0.28
CA ASN A 240 10.37 -17.46 -0.07
C ASN A 240 9.81 -18.60 0.80
N PRO A 241 9.56 -19.79 0.26
CA PRO A 241 8.92 -20.87 1.02
C PRO A 241 9.78 -21.38 2.18
N GLN A 242 11.11 -21.36 2.04
CA GLN A 242 12.03 -21.80 3.09
C GLN A 242 11.99 -20.84 4.28
N VAL A 243 11.98 -19.53 4.02
CA VAL A 243 11.89 -18.51 5.07
C VAL A 243 10.50 -18.53 5.72
N LEU A 244 9.44 -18.71 4.93
CA LEU A 244 8.08 -18.85 5.47
C LEU A 244 7.98 -20.03 6.45
N GLU A 245 8.48 -21.20 6.07
CA GLU A 245 8.48 -22.38 6.94
C GLU A 245 9.32 -22.15 8.20
N ALA A 246 10.54 -21.64 8.05
CA ALA A 246 11.45 -21.37 9.16
C ALA A 246 10.91 -20.33 10.17
N THR A 247 10.07 -19.39 9.70
CA THR A 247 9.45 -18.34 10.53
C THR A 247 8.02 -18.67 10.97
N GLY A 248 7.54 -19.91 10.76
CA GLY A 248 6.17 -20.30 11.07
C GLY A 248 5.13 -19.48 10.31
N TYR A 249 5.42 -19.10 9.05
CA TYR A 249 4.54 -18.31 8.17
C TYR A 249 4.19 -16.90 8.68
N ASP A 250 4.99 -16.34 9.57
CA ASP A 250 4.70 -15.06 10.25
C ASP A 250 4.38 -13.92 9.26
N ALA A 251 5.16 -13.79 8.18
CA ALA A 251 4.93 -12.77 7.15
C ALA A 251 3.56 -12.93 6.46
N TYR A 252 3.19 -14.18 6.14
CA TYR A 252 1.92 -14.49 5.50
C TYR A 252 0.72 -14.31 6.45
N ILE A 253 0.86 -14.73 7.71
CA ILE A 253 -0.15 -14.52 8.75
C ILE A 253 -0.41 -13.01 8.96
N LYS A 254 0.64 -12.21 9.02
CA LYS A 254 0.53 -10.74 9.13
C LYS A 254 -0.15 -10.12 7.91
N LEU A 255 0.13 -10.64 6.70
CA LEU A 255 -0.52 -10.23 5.46
C LEU A 255 -2.04 -10.52 5.51
N LEU A 256 -2.43 -11.74 5.86
CA LEU A 256 -3.84 -12.12 5.98
C LEU A 256 -4.55 -11.27 7.04
N ARG A 257 -3.98 -11.14 8.24
CA ARG A 257 -4.56 -10.32 9.31
C ARG A 257 -4.80 -8.87 8.89
N ALA A 258 -3.85 -8.26 8.15
CA ALA A 258 -4.01 -6.90 7.64
C ALA A 258 -5.17 -6.78 6.63
N ASN A 259 -5.41 -7.82 5.83
CA ASN A 259 -6.43 -7.81 4.80
C ASN A 259 -7.81 -8.30 5.27
N MET A 260 -7.86 -9.10 6.32
CA MET A 260 -9.11 -9.50 6.99
C MET A 260 -9.66 -8.42 7.93
N LYS A 261 -8.89 -7.39 8.19
CA LYS A 261 -9.29 -6.25 9.00
C LYS A 261 -10.36 -5.42 8.26
N HIS A 262 -11.44 -5.07 8.96
CA HIS A 262 -12.52 -4.23 8.43
C HIS A 262 -13.16 -4.75 7.14
N CYS A 263 -13.46 -6.05 7.08
CA CYS A 263 -14.28 -6.66 6.03
C CYS A 263 -14.96 -7.93 6.55
N GLY A 264 -16.06 -8.30 5.93
CA GLY A 264 -16.76 -9.54 6.26
C GLY A 264 -16.25 -10.74 5.46
N ALA A 265 -15.58 -10.52 4.32
CA ALA A 265 -14.98 -11.58 3.52
C ALA A 265 -13.71 -11.09 2.80
N LEU A 266 -12.79 -12.02 2.55
CA LEU A 266 -11.57 -11.80 1.79
C LEU A 266 -11.52 -12.79 0.61
N ARG A 267 -11.37 -12.27 -0.61
CA ARG A 267 -11.05 -13.07 -1.79
C ARG A 267 -9.53 -13.22 -1.86
N ILE A 268 -9.07 -14.45 -1.94
CA ILE A 268 -7.68 -14.77 -2.25
C ILE A 268 -7.65 -15.22 -3.69
N ASP A 269 -7.14 -14.37 -4.57
CA ASP A 269 -7.00 -14.70 -5.98
C ASP A 269 -5.86 -15.69 -6.17
N THR A 270 -6.11 -16.67 -7.04
CA THR A 270 -5.11 -17.68 -7.43
C THR A 270 -4.53 -18.42 -6.21
N TYR A 271 -5.41 -19.08 -5.41
CA TYR A 271 -4.99 -19.97 -4.30
C TYR A 271 -3.86 -20.93 -4.72
N LEU A 272 -3.87 -21.40 -5.97
CA LEU A 272 -2.80 -22.22 -6.54
C LEU A 272 -1.44 -21.51 -6.60
N ALA A 273 -1.40 -20.19 -6.70
CA ALA A 273 -0.13 -19.45 -6.68
C ALA A 273 0.58 -19.53 -5.33
N TYR A 274 -0.14 -19.83 -4.25
CA TYR A 274 0.44 -20.09 -2.93
C TYR A 274 0.84 -21.56 -2.73
N CYS A 275 0.26 -22.47 -3.49
CA CYS A 275 0.52 -23.91 -3.41
C CYS A 275 1.50 -24.40 -4.49
N VAL A 276 1.47 -23.76 -5.66
CA VAL A 276 2.26 -24.15 -6.85
C VAL A 276 2.74 -22.87 -7.53
N TYR A 277 4.01 -22.55 -7.35
CA TYR A 277 4.60 -21.41 -8.06
C TYR A 277 5.09 -21.82 -9.45
N GLY A 278 4.54 -21.19 -10.48
CA GLY A 278 5.25 -21.07 -11.75
C GLY A 278 6.35 -20.00 -11.59
N GLY A 279 7.52 -20.37 -11.11
CA GLY A 279 8.64 -19.43 -10.93
C GLY A 279 9.38 -19.18 -12.23
N PHE A 280 9.53 -17.92 -12.63
CA PHE A 280 10.39 -17.48 -13.72
C PHE A 280 11.64 -16.83 -13.16
N GLN A 281 12.82 -17.28 -13.57
CA GLN A 281 14.06 -16.59 -13.26
C GLN A 281 14.15 -15.31 -14.12
N LYS A 282 14.34 -14.13 -13.52
CA LYS A 282 14.34 -12.82 -14.21
C LYS A 282 15.28 -12.75 -15.42
N ALA A 283 16.38 -13.48 -15.41
CA ALA A 283 17.40 -13.50 -16.49
C ALA A 283 17.11 -14.47 -17.64
N ARG A 284 16.03 -15.28 -17.59
CA ARG A 284 15.77 -16.31 -18.61
C ARG A 284 14.45 -16.07 -19.34
N LYS A 285 14.46 -16.32 -20.66
CA LYS A 285 13.25 -16.25 -21.52
C LYS A 285 12.14 -17.14 -20.95
N ARG A 286 10.87 -16.73 -21.12
CA ARG A 286 9.61 -17.34 -20.65
C ARG A 286 9.50 -18.87 -20.82
N GLN A 287 10.25 -19.47 -21.75
CA GLN A 287 10.23 -20.90 -22.06
C GLN A 287 10.85 -21.83 -21.00
N LYS A 288 11.38 -21.31 -19.90
CA LYS A 288 12.00 -22.12 -18.82
C LYS A 288 11.34 -21.88 -17.47
N ALA A 289 10.00 -21.94 -17.45
CA ALA A 289 9.25 -21.95 -16.19
C ALA A 289 9.57 -23.25 -15.40
N ARG A 290 9.87 -23.14 -14.12
CA ARG A 290 9.91 -24.27 -13.19
C ARG A 290 8.73 -24.16 -12.26
N ILE A 291 7.94 -25.22 -12.15
CA ILE A 291 6.89 -25.33 -11.14
C ILE A 291 7.55 -25.79 -9.85
N CYS A 292 7.55 -24.93 -8.83
CA CYS A 292 7.94 -25.31 -7.47
C CYS A 292 6.67 -25.58 -6.67
N THR A 293 6.49 -26.85 -6.25
CA THR A 293 5.42 -27.21 -5.32
C THR A 293 5.89 -26.95 -3.88
N THR A 294 5.19 -26.11 -3.15
CA THR A 294 5.36 -25.97 -1.70
C THR A 294 4.51 -27.03 -0.99
N GLN A 295 5.12 -27.78 -0.07
CA GLN A 295 4.37 -28.76 0.72
C GLN A 295 3.54 -28.05 1.79
N TRP A 296 2.24 -27.89 1.53
CA TRP A 296 1.28 -27.23 2.44
C TRP A 296 0.63 -28.18 3.47
N LYS A 297 1.20 -29.33 3.74
CA LYS A 297 0.63 -30.31 4.70
C LYS A 297 0.48 -29.77 6.14
N THR A 298 1.12 -28.67 6.48
CA THR A 298 1.15 -28.13 7.86
C THR A 298 0.17 -27.00 8.16
N CYS A 299 -0.41 -26.34 7.17
CA CYS A 299 -1.32 -25.19 7.40
C CYS A 299 -2.77 -25.56 7.72
N SER A 300 -3.18 -26.81 7.53
CA SER A 300 -4.57 -27.24 7.78
C SER A 300 -4.83 -27.73 9.21
N GLN A 301 -3.81 -27.71 10.09
CA GLN A 301 -3.91 -28.23 11.47
C GLN A 301 -3.61 -27.19 12.56
N SER A 302 -3.47 -25.91 12.25
CA SER A 302 -3.24 -24.88 13.28
C SER A 302 -4.35 -23.83 13.30
#